data_e5e79b796ffe95f8cf685ab4e27dcb7f
#
_entry.id   e5e79b796ffe95f8cf685ab4e27dcb7f
#
_cell.length_a   1.000
_cell.length_b   1.000
_cell.length_c   1.000
_cell.angle_alpha   90.00
_cell.angle_beta   90.00
_cell.angle_gamma   90.00
#
_symmetry.space_group_name_H-M   'P 1'
#
loop_
_entity.id
_entity.type
_entity.pdbx_description
1 polymer ?
#
loop_
_entity_poly.entity_id
_entity_poly.type
_entity_poly.pdbx_seq_one_letter_code
_entity_poly.pdbx_strand_id
1 'polypeptide(L)'
;MSKIKLSDHFTAGRLFRFVLPSVAMMVFISIYGVVDGFFVSNFAGKTSFASINLIMPFVMILGGVGFMVGTGGTALVSQKLGEGDEKTAKRYFTMMIMLTVILGAVLTTFGLIFTEKVAVFFGATPEMLGDCVLYGRIVISFTTAFMLQNVFQSFFIAAEKPKLGLISTIMAGCTNIILDAVFVGLMDFGVAGAAFATGISECVGGIFPLIYFLRPNSSILRLTKTRLEIRPLLRACANGSSELMSNISSSVVSIIYNFQLMKYIGENGVSTFGVMMYVQFIFIAIFVGYAIGCAPVIGFNYGAQNRYELNNMLKKSLCFAAIAGVTLVALSAVLASPLAKIFVGYDAELYAVSYTHLRAHETDQYLV
;
A
#
# COMPACT_ATOMS: atom_id res chain seq x y z
N MET A 1 8.51 -25.65 13.68
CA MET A 1 8.87 -25.32 12.28
C MET A 1 10.15 -24.48 12.31
N SER A 2 11.20 -24.88 11.61
CA SER A 2 12.44 -24.11 11.54
C SER A 2 12.18 -22.74 10.93
N LYS A 3 12.80 -21.71 11.51
CA LYS A 3 12.73 -20.33 11.00
C LYS A 3 13.45 -20.27 9.65
N ILE A 4 12.79 -19.80 8.61
CA ILE A 4 13.39 -19.61 7.28
C ILE A 4 14.24 -18.33 7.33
N LYS A 5 15.50 -18.44 6.92
CA LYS A 5 16.46 -17.33 6.86
C LYS A 5 16.66 -16.85 5.43
N LEU A 6 17.12 -15.62 5.25
CA LEU A 6 17.45 -15.06 3.92
C LEU A 6 18.59 -15.83 3.23
N SER A 7 19.47 -16.47 4.02
CA SER A 7 20.60 -17.27 3.54
C SER A 7 20.24 -18.71 3.12
N ASP A 8 19.00 -19.15 3.38
CA ASP A 8 18.60 -20.51 3.04
C ASP A 8 18.45 -20.70 1.53
N HIS A 9 18.61 -21.94 1.07
CA HIS A 9 18.21 -22.30 -0.30
C HIS A 9 16.68 -22.31 -0.40
N PHE A 10 16.13 -21.55 -1.34
CA PHE A 10 14.68 -21.42 -1.55
C PHE A 10 14.18 -22.45 -2.57
N THR A 11 13.62 -23.56 -2.09
CA THR A 11 12.73 -24.42 -2.90
C THR A 11 11.41 -23.69 -3.13
N ALA A 12 10.59 -24.11 -4.12
CA ALA A 12 9.29 -23.50 -4.39
C ALA A 12 8.39 -23.43 -3.12
N GLY A 13 8.35 -24.52 -2.33
CA GLY A 13 7.56 -24.57 -1.09
C GLY A 13 8.11 -23.68 0.03
N ARG A 14 9.45 -23.54 0.15
CA ARG A 14 10.05 -22.61 1.12
C ARG A 14 9.81 -21.16 0.74
N LEU A 15 9.95 -20.84 -0.54
CA LEU A 15 9.68 -19.50 -1.06
C LEU A 15 8.23 -19.12 -0.79
N PHE A 16 7.29 -19.99 -1.17
CA PHE A 16 5.87 -19.74 -0.92
C PHE A 16 5.56 -19.50 0.56
N ARG A 17 6.09 -20.34 1.47
CA ARG A 17 5.90 -20.16 2.92
C ARG A 17 6.51 -18.89 3.47
N PHE A 18 7.62 -18.42 2.89
CA PHE A 18 8.28 -17.19 3.31
C PHE A 18 7.52 -15.95 2.83
N VAL A 19 7.03 -15.97 1.60
CA VAL A 19 6.33 -14.84 0.94
C VAL A 19 4.85 -14.78 1.33
N LEU A 20 4.23 -15.91 1.66
CA LEU A 20 2.80 -15.97 1.99
C LEU A 20 2.33 -14.93 3.03
N PRO A 21 3.06 -14.67 4.14
CA PRO A 21 2.66 -13.61 5.06
C PRO A 21 2.64 -12.22 4.42
N SER A 22 3.54 -11.94 3.46
CA SER A 22 3.59 -10.65 2.76
C SER A 22 2.44 -10.50 1.76
N VAL A 23 2.09 -11.58 1.08
CA VAL A 23 0.90 -11.62 0.21
C VAL A 23 -0.37 -11.45 1.05
N ALA A 24 -0.49 -12.19 2.15
CA ALA A 24 -1.62 -12.08 3.07
C ALA A 24 -1.73 -10.66 3.66
N MET A 25 -0.62 -10.01 3.95
CA MET A 25 -0.56 -8.62 4.41
C MET A 25 -1.15 -7.66 3.37
N MET A 26 -0.72 -7.75 2.10
CA MET A 26 -1.21 -6.88 1.04
C MET A 26 -2.68 -7.13 0.70
N VAL A 27 -3.10 -8.39 0.63
CA VAL A 27 -4.52 -8.75 0.43
C VAL A 27 -5.39 -8.23 1.58
N PHE A 28 -4.92 -8.33 2.82
CA PHE A 28 -5.66 -7.81 3.98
C PHE A 28 -5.78 -6.29 3.95
N ILE A 29 -4.73 -5.57 3.52
CA ILE A 29 -4.77 -4.11 3.29
C ILE A 29 -5.86 -3.77 2.28
N SER A 30 -5.92 -4.47 1.16
CA SER A 30 -6.95 -4.25 0.15
C SER A 30 -8.36 -4.52 0.69
N ILE A 31 -8.53 -5.57 1.50
CA ILE A 31 -9.83 -5.92 2.08
C ILE A 31 -10.32 -4.85 3.06
N TYR A 32 -9.46 -4.40 3.99
CA TYR A 32 -9.93 -3.38 4.93
C TYR A 32 -10.16 -2.03 4.23
N GLY A 33 -9.41 -1.69 3.17
CA GLY A 33 -9.69 -0.53 2.34
C GLY A 33 -11.07 -0.60 1.66
N VAL A 34 -11.48 -1.80 1.21
CA VAL A 34 -12.86 -2.04 0.71
C VAL A 34 -13.90 -1.81 1.79
N VAL A 35 -13.63 -2.28 3.02
CA VAL A 35 -14.54 -2.11 4.16
C VAL A 35 -14.67 -0.63 4.54
N ASP A 36 -13.56 0.12 4.58
CA ASP A 36 -13.55 1.58 4.78
C ASP A 36 -14.44 2.27 3.73
N GLY A 37 -14.23 1.97 2.45
CA GLY A 37 -15.06 2.49 1.36
C GLY A 37 -16.54 2.12 1.50
N PHE A 38 -16.86 0.93 2.00
CA PHE A 38 -18.24 0.51 2.28
C PHE A 38 -18.87 1.36 3.39
N PHE A 39 -18.16 1.61 4.49
CA PHE A 39 -18.70 2.48 5.56
C PHE A 39 -18.93 3.89 5.05
N VAL A 40 -18.00 4.48 4.32
CA VAL A 40 -18.15 5.83 3.77
C VAL A 40 -19.32 5.89 2.80
N SER A 41 -19.44 4.97 1.85
CA SER A 41 -20.48 5.01 0.82
C SER A 41 -21.89 4.84 1.38
N ASN A 42 -22.05 4.03 2.44
CA ASN A 42 -23.36 3.73 3.00
C ASN A 42 -23.79 4.67 4.12
N PHE A 43 -22.86 5.25 4.86
CA PHE A 43 -23.19 6.06 6.05
C PHE A 43 -22.83 7.54 5.88
N ALA A 44 -21.76 7.90 5.14
CA ALA A 44 -21.42 9.31 4.89
C ALA A 44 -22.09 9.89 3.64
N GLY A 45 -22.60 9.03 2.75
CA GLY A 45 -23.32 9.41 1.55
C GLY A 45 -22.43 9.47 0.30
N LYS A 46 -23.11 9.59 -0.84
CA LYS A 46 -22.53 9.46 -2.18
C LYS A 46 -21.55 10.59 -2.53
N THR A 47 -21.91 11.84 -2.22
CA THR A 47 -21.06 13.01 -2.48
C THR A 47 -19.77 12.94 -1.65
N SER A 48 -19.86 12.52 -0.37
CA SER A 48 -18.71 12.30 0.50
C SER A 48 -17.80 11.19 -0.03
N PHE A 49 -18.36 10.06 -0.49
CA PHE A 49 -17.60 8.99 -1.11
C PHE A 49 -16.87 9.43 -2.37
N ALA A 50 -17.54 10.20 -3.26
CA ALA A 50 -16.91 10.78 -4.44
C ALA A 50 -15.78 11.76 -4.07
N SER A 51 -16.00 12.59 -3.04
CA SER A 51 -15.02 13.56 -2.52
C SER A 51 -13.74 12.88 -2.02
N ILE A 52 -13.88 11.78 -1.27
CA ILE A 52 -12.73 10.98 -0.79
C ILE A 52 -11.97 10.39 -1.98
N ASN A 53 -12.66 9.76 -2.94
CA ASN A 53 -12.02 9.17 -4.12
C ASN A 53 -11.30 10.23 -4.98
N LEU A 54 -11.81 11.47 -5.02
CA LEU A 54 -11.18 12.56 -5.75
C LEU A 54 -9.86 13.00 -5.14
N ILE A 55 -9.77 13.12 -3.79
CA ILE A 55 -8.56 13.59 -3.10
C ILE A 55 -7.54 12.47 -2.84
N MET A 56 -7.96 11.19 -2.85
CA MET A 56 -7.14 10.03 -2.55
C MET A 56 -5.84 9.94 -3.36
N PRO A 57 -5.82 10.21 -4.69
CA PRO A 57 -4.57 10.19 -5.46
C PRO A 57 -3.50 11.13 -4.91
N PHE A 58 -3.88 12.29 -4.38
CA PHE A 58 -2.93 13.21 -3.76
C PHE A 58 -2.32 12.62 -2.47
N VAL A 59 -3.15 12.04 -1.61
CA VAL A 59 -2.70 11.34 -0.40
C VAL A 59 -1.75 10.20 -0.74
N MET A 60 -2.09 9.41 -1.79
CA MET A 60 -1.27 8.29 -2.25
C MET A 60 0.07 8.73 -2.84
N ILE A 61 0.14 9.86 -3.54
CA ILE A 61 1.42 10.42 -4.02
C ILE A 61 2.32 10.80 -2.84
N LEU A 62 1.78 11.47 -1.83
CA LEU A 62 2.55 11.85 -0.63
C LEU A 62 3.03 10.62 0.13
N GLY A 63 2.15 9.66 0.38
CA GLY A 63 2.48 8.41 1.07
C GLY A 63 3.36 7.46 0.27
N GLY A 64 3.33 7.55 -1.07
CA GLY A 64 4.14 6.76 -1.99
C GLY A 64 5.65 6.88 -1.76
N VAL A 65 6.10 8.01 -1.19
CA VAL A 65 7.49 8.20 -0.75
C VAL A 65 7.87 7.18 0.33
N GLY A 66 6.93 6.73 1.17
CA GLY A 66 7.16 5.66 2.13
C GLY A 66 7.48 4.32 1.46
N PHE A 67 6.78 3.98 0.37
CA PHE A 67 7.10 2.78 -0.42
C PHE A 67 8.49 2.88 -1.04
N MET A 68 8.86 4.03 -1.60
CA MET A 68 10.20 4.26 -2.14
C MET A 68 11.29 4.02 -1.10
N VAL A 69 11.16 4.60 0.08
CA VAL A 69 12.16 4.44 1.16
C VAL A 69 12.13 3.00 1.69
N GLY A 70 10.96 2.37 1.80
CA GLY A 70 10.79 1.01 2.27
C GLY A 70 11.45 -0.01 1.36
N THR A 71 11.10 -0.04 0.08
CA THR A 71 11.62 -1.02 -0.89
C THR A 71 13.10 -0.77 -1.20
N GLY A 72 13.47 0.48 -1.49
CA GLY A 72 14.86 0.81 -1.80
C GLY A 72 15.80 0.66 -0.61
N GLY A 73 15.33 1.05 0.59
CA GLY A 73 16.07 0.87 1.83
C GLY A 73 16.26 -0.60 2.19
N THR A 74 15.21 -1.41 2.03
CA THR A 74 15.25 -2.86 2.27
C THR A 74 16.22 -3.56 1.33
N ALA A 75 16.27 -3.20 0.06
CA ALA A 75 17.24 -3.74 -0.89
C ALA A 75 18.68 -3.47 -0.43
N LEU A 76 18.98 -2.22 -0.04
CA LEU A 76 20.32 -1.83 0.42
C LEU A 76 20.72 -2.51 1.74
N VAL A 77 19.79 -2.60 2.69
CA VAL A 77 20.02 -3.26 4.00
C VAL A 77 20.22 -4.75 3.81
N SER A 78 19.40 -5.41 3.00
CA SER A 78 19.52 -6.84 2.71
C SER A 78 20.82 -7.18 1.98
N GLN A 79 21.27 -6.30 1.06
CA GLN A 79 22.59 -6.43 0.43
C GLN A 79 23.70 -6.43 1.48
N LYS A 80 23.68 -5.50 2.44
CA LYS A 80 24.70 -5.44 3.51
C LYS A 80 24.67 -6.66 4.44
N LEU A 81 23.48 -7.21 4.70
CA LEU A 81 23.34 -8.47 5.41
C LEU A 81 23.97 -9.64 4.63
N GLY A 82 23.80 -9.68 3.31
CA GLY A 82 24.41 -10.68 2.43
C GLY A 82 25.93 -10.56 2.35
N GLU A 83 26.48 -9.35 2.42
CA GLU A 83 27.92 -9.08 2.52
C GLU A 83 28.51 -9.47 3.92
N GLY A 84 27.66 -9.85 4.88
CA GLY A 84 28.07 -10.17 6.27
C GLY A 84 28.27 -8.95 7.16
N ASP A 85 27.98 -7.73 6.66
CA ASP A 85 28.14 -6.48 7.41
C ASP A 85 26.85 -6.07 8.15
N GLU A 86 26.51 -6.83 9.20
CA GLU A 86 25.33 -6.54 10.03
C GLU A 86 25.39 -5.16 10.68
N LYS A 87 26.57 -4.64 11.00
CA LYS A 87 26.72 -3.35 11.67
C LYS A 87 26.26 -2.22 10.75
N THR A 88 26.72 -2.22 9.51
CA THR A 88 26.29 -1.25 8.50
C THR A 88 24.82 -1.45 8.13
N ALA A 89 24.32 -2.69 8.04
CA ALA A 89 22.92 -2.97 7.80
C ALA A 89 22.00 -2.31 8.86
N LYS A 90 22.33 -2.44 10.16
CA LYS A 90 21.59 -1.78 11.27
C LYS A 90 21.65 -0.25 11.19
N ARG A 91 22.81 0.30 10.82
CA ARG A 91 22.96 1.75 10.59
C ARG A 91 22.07 2.23 9.44
N TYR A 92 22.10 1.56 8.30
CA TYR A 92 21.28 1.90 7.14
C TYR A 92 19.79 1.78 7.44
N PHE A 93 19.36 0.72 8.14
CA PHE A 93 17.99 0.59 8.63
C PHE A 93 17.56 1.82 9.44
N THR A 94 18.37 2.22 10.43
CA THR A 94 18.06 3.40 11.26
C THR A 94 17.99 4.68 10.43
N MET A 95 18.91 4.83 9.45
CA MET A 95 18.91 5.98 8.56
C MET A 95 17.64 6.06 7.71
N MET A 96 17.10 4.90 7.24
CA MET A 96 15.84 4.86 6.48
C MET A 96 14.66 5.30 7.35
N ILE A 97 14.60 4.87 8.62
CA ILE A 97 13.55 5.32 9.55
C ILE A 97 13.66 6.83 9.80
N MET A 98 14.85 7.35 10.04
CA MET A 98 15.06 8.80 10.23
C MET A 98 14.66 9.59 8.97
N LEU A 99 15.06 9.13 7.79
CA LEU A 99 14.67 9.73 6.52
C LEU A 99 13.15 9.76 6.35
N THR A 100 12.48 8.65 6.68
CA THR A 100 11.02 8.55 6.59
C THR A 100 10.33 9.59 7.49
N VAL A 101 10.80 9.74 8.72
CA VAL A 101 10.23 10.75 9.64
C VAL A 101 10.44 12.17 9.13
N ILE A 102 11.65 12.48 8.64
CA ILE A 102 11.96 13.82 8.10
C ILE A 102 11.10 14.11 6.86
N LEU A 103 11.10 13.21 5.88
CA LEU A 103 10.30 13.38 4.67
C LEU A 103 8.81 13.41 4.97
N GLY A 104 8.35 12.56 5.90
CA GLY A 104 6.97 12.55 6.34
C GLY A 104 6.53 13.90 6.93
N ALA A 105 7.32 14.49 7.82
CA ALA A 105 7.04 15.81 8.39
C ALA A 105 7.01 16.92 7.31
N VAL A 106 7.94 16.89 6.37
CA VAL A 106 7.98 17.86 5.25
C VAL A 106 6.76 17.70 4.35
N LEU A 107 6.43 16.46 3.97
CA LEU A 107 5.29 16.17 3.09
C LEU A 107 3.95 16.43 3.77
N THR A 108 3.82 16.15 5.07
CA THR A 108 2.65 16.55 5.87
C THR A 108 2.45 18.07 5.81
N THR A 109 3.49 18.85 6.06
CA THR A 109 3.39 20.31 6.03
C THR A 109 3.01 20.81 4.64
N PHE A 110 3.68 20.31 3.61
CA PHE A 110 3.37 20.62 2.21
C PHE A 110 1.91 20.25 1.87
N GLY A 111 1.51 19.03 2.19
CA GLY A 111 0.18 18.53 1.90
C GLY A 111 -0.92 19.36 2.55
N LEU A 112 -0.78 19.71 3.82
CA LEU A 112 -1.75 20.55 4.55
C LEU A 112 -1.94 21.93 3.93
N ILE A 113 -0.85 22.55 3.43
CA ILE A 113 -0.89 23.87 2.77
C ILE A 113 -1.62 23.80 1.43
N PHE A 114 -1.40 22.72 0.67
CA PHE A 114 -1.86 22.64 -0.71
C PHE A 114 -3.16 21.83 -0.90
N THR A 115 -3.70 21.16 0.12
CA THR A 115 -4.90 20.30 0.03
C THR A 115 -6.06 20.97 -0.72
N GLU A 116 -6.42 22.20 -0.34
CA GLU A 116 -7.56 22.90 -0.96
C GLU A 116 -7.32 23.22 -2.42
N LYS A 117 -6.12 23.74 -2.76
CA LYS A 117 -5.75 24.05 -4.14
C LYS A 117 -5.73 22.78 -5.01
N VAL A 118 -5.27 21.67 -4.46
CA VAL A 118 -5.25 20.39 -5.15
C VAL A 118 -6.66 19.85 -5.34
N ALA A 119 -7.54 19.93 -4.35
CA ALA A 119 -8.94 19.53 -4.49
C ALA A 119 -9.65 20.30 -5.62
N VAL A 120 -9.47 21.61 -5.67
CA VAL A 120 -10.00 22.46 -6.76
C VAL A 120 -9.38 22.07 -8.11
N PHE A 121 -8.08 21.86 -8.16
CA PHE A 121 -7.37 21.45 -9.38
C PHE A 121 -7.87 20.09 -9.91
N PHE A 122 -8.23 19.16 -9.02
CA PHE A 122 -8.80 17.86 -9.40
C PHE A 122 -10.27 17.93 -9.82
N GLY A 123 -10.91 19.11 -9.74
CA GLY A 123 -12.26 19.32 -10.20
C GLY A 123 -13.34 19.12 -9.13
N ALA A 124 -12.99 19.32 -7.84
CA ALA A 124 -13.99 19.29 -6.77
C ALA A 124 -15.08 20.34 -7.02
N THR A 125 -16.35 19.90 -6.98
CA THR A 125 -17.48 20.81 -7.00
C THR A 125 -17.59 21.61 -5.71
N PRO A 126 -18.31 22.74 -5.64
CA PRO A 126 -18.52 23.47 -4.42
C PRO A 126 -19.10 22.61 -3.27
N GLU A 127 -19.92 21.63 -3.62
CA GLU A 127 -20.52 20.68 -2.67
C GLU A 127 -19.49 19.65 -2.13
N MET A 128 -18.55 19.21 -2.99
CA MET A 128 -17.51 18.25 -2.62
C MET A 128 -16.32 18.88 -1.91
N LEU A 129 -16.06 20.17 -2.13
CA LEU A 129 -14.83 20.83 -1.68
C LEU A 129 -14.63 20.75 -0.16
N GLY A 130 -15.70 20.93 0.61
CA GLY A 130 -15.69 20.84 2.05
C GLY A 130 -15.19 19.49 2.54
N ASP A 131 -15.76 18.41 2.01
CA ASP A 131 -15.41 17.02 2.35
C ASP A 131 -14.01 16.65 1.87
N CYS A 132 -13.62 17.07 0.65
CA CYS A 132 -12.26 16.85 0.12
C CYS A 132 -11.19 17.47 1.03
N VAL A 133 -11.41 18.71 1.47
CA VAL A 133 -10.47 19.45 2.32
C VAL A 133 -10.43 18.88 3.74
N LEU A 134 -11.59 18.54 4.29
CA LEU A 134 -11.70 17.97 5.63
C LEU A 134 -11.00 16.61 5.70
N TYR A 135 -11.37 15.68 4.80
CA TYR A 135 -10.75 14.36 4.71
C TYR A 135 -9.25 14.47 4.45
N GLY A 136 -8.88 15.23 3.41
CA GLY A 136 -7.50 15.37 2.99
C GLY A 136 -6.62 15.92 4.11
N ARG A 137 -7.03 16.97 4.81
CA ARG A 137 -6.24 17.55 5.92
C ARG A 137 -6.08 16.60 7.10
N ILE A 138 -7.14 15.86 7.47
CA ILE A 138 -7.05 14.88 8.56
C ILE A 138 -6.09 13.78 8.18
N VAL A 139 -6.28 13.10 7.04
CA VAL A 139 -5.43 11.96 6.64
C VAL A 139 -3.98 12.41 6.39
N ILE A 140 -3.77 13.56 5.74
CA ILE A 140 -2.42 14.10 5.51
C ILE A 140 -1.69 14.39 6.82
N SER A 141 -2.39 14.75 7.90
CA SER A 141 -1.77 14.93 9.22
C SER A 141 -1.12 13.64 9.74
N PHE A 142 -1.56 12.47 9.26
CA PHE A 142 -1.02 11.15 9.59
C PHE A 142 -0.05 10.59 8.54
N THR A 143 0.31 11.35 7.48
CA THR A 143 1.21 10.89 6.40
C THR A 143 2.52 10.30 6.92
N THR A 144 3.12 10.87 7.97
CA THR A 144 4.34 10.31 8.58
C THR A 144 4.10 8.90 9.12
N ALA A 145 2.96 8.65 9.76
CA ALA A 145 2.58 7.33 10.27
C ALA A 145 2.34 6.34 9.13
N PHE A 146 1.63 6.77 8.08
CA PHE A 146 1.42 5.99 6.87
C PHE A 146 2.73 5.59 6.19
N MET A 147 3.66 6.52 6.02
CA MET A 147 4.99 6.23 5.47
C MET A 147 5.77 5.25 6.35
N LEU A 148 5.75 5.41 7.68
CA LEU A 148 6.39 4.48 8.61
C LEU A 148 5.79 3.08 8.52
N GLN A 149 4.47 2.96 8.44
CA GLN A 149 3.79 1.68 8.26
C GLN A 149 4.31 0.96 7.00
N ASN A 150 4.37 1.64 5.85
CA ASN A 150 4.86 1.07 4.59
C ASN A 150 6.32 0.65 4.66
N VAL A 151 7.17 1.49 5.26
CA VAL A 151 8.59 1.20 5.48
C VAL A 151 8.77 -0.04 6.36
N PHE A 152 8.06 -0.12 7.49
CA PHE A 152 8.18 -1.27 8.39
C PHE A 152 7.63 -2.56 7.80
N GLN A 153 6.60 -2.52 6.95
CA GLN A 153 6.13 -3.71 6.22
C GLN A 153 7.27 -4.37 5.44
N SER A 154 8.05 -3.58 4.70
CA SER A 154 9.22 -4.07 3.96
C SER A 154 10.33 -4.55 4.89
N PHE A 155 10.63 -3.80 5.95
CA PHE A 155 11.72 -4.15 6.87
C PHE A 155 11.43 -5.33 7.79
N PHE A 156 10.20 -5.65 8.12
CA PHE A 156 9.89 -6.89 8.83
C PHE A 156 10.31 -8.14 8.04
N ILE A 157 10.24 -8.09 6.72
CA ILE A 157 10.65 -9.19 5.85
C ILE A 157 12.19 -9.30 5.85
N ALA A 158 12.89 -8.17 5.68
CA ALA A 158 14.36 -8.11 5.77
C ALA A 158 14.88 -8.53 7.16
N ALA A 159 14.12 -8.27 8.21
CA ALA A 159 14.40 -8.69 9.58
C ALA A 159 14.08 -10.18 9.85
N GLU A 160 13.71 -10.95 8.82
CA GLU A 160 13.25 -12.35 8.90
C GLU A 160 12.04 -12.55 9.85
N LYS A 161 11.18 -11.56 9.91
CA LYS A 161 9.98 -11.54 10.77
C LYS A 161 8.69 -11.23 9.97
N PRO A 162 8.45 -11.85 8.79
CA PRO A 162 7.29 -11.52 7.97
C PRO A 162 5.96 -11.74 8.69
N LYS A 163 5.89 -12.69 9.62
CA LYS A 163 4.70 -12.91 10.46
C LYS A 163 4.38 -11.72 11.37
N LEU A 164 5.41 -11.03 11.90
CA LEU A 164 5.19 -9.82 12.71
C LEU A 164 4.69 -8.67 11.82
N GLY A 165 5.16 -8.57 10.58
CA GLY A 165 4.61 -7.63 9.62
C GLY A 165 3.12 -7.87 9.38
N LEU A 166 2.72 -9.12 9.16
CA LEU A 166 1.31 -9.49 9.02
C LEU A 166 0.49 -9.16 10.28
N ILE A 167 0.99 -9.47 11.47
CA ILE A 167 0.31 -9.14 12.73
C ILE A 167 0.12 -7.62 12.88
N SER A 168 1.18 -6.84 12.60
CA SER A 168 1.10 -5.37 12.63
C SER A 168 0.02 -4.83 11.67
N THR A 169 -0.04 -5.37 10.46
CA THR A 169 -1.03 -4.99 9.46
C THR A 169 -2.45 -5.39 9.87
N ILE A 170 -2.62 -6.59 10.44
CA ILE A 170 -3.93 -7.03 10.96
C ILE A 170 -4.37 -6.12 12.12
N MET A 171 -3.48 -5.78 13.04
CA MET A 171 -3.80 -4.84 14.13
C MET A 171 -4.25 -3.49 13.58
N ALA A 172 -3.52 -2.92 12.62
CA ALA A 172 -3.89 -1.66 11.99
C ALA A 172 -5.25 -1.75 11.29
N GLY A 173 -5.45 -2.75 10.43
CA GLY A 173 -6.70 -2.92 9.69
C GLY A 173 -7.90 -3.22 10.58
N CYS A 174 -7.76 -4.04 11.64
CA CYS A 174 -8.82 -4.24 12.61
C CYS A 174 -9.14 -2.94 13.36
N THR A 175 -8.13 -2.13 13.70
CA THR A 175 -8.35 -0.80 14.31
C THR A 175 -9.15 0.09 13.36
N ASN A 176 -8.80 0.14 12.07
CA ASN A 176 -9.54 0.91 11.08
C ASN A 176 -11.01 0.46 11.03
N ILE A 177 -11.29 -0.83 10.78
CA ILE A 177 -12.66 -1.38 10.69
C ILE A 177 -13.49 -1.08 11.94
N ILE A 178 -12.91 -1.26 13.14
CA ILE A 178 -13.61 -0.98 14.40
C ILE A 178 -13.91 0.51 14.54
N LEU A 179 -12.95 1.37 14.21
CA LEU A 179 -13.14 2.82 14.31
C LEU A 179 -14.09 3.36 13.25
N ASP A 180 -14.12 2.79 12.02
CA ASP A 180 -15.13 3.11 11.02
C ASP A 180 -16.54 2.76 11.51
N ALA A 181 -16.71 1.55 12.07
CA ALA A 181 -17.98 1.15 12.64
C ALA A 181 -18.43 2.09 13.78
N VAL A 182 -17.50 2.55 14.62
CA VAL A 182 -17.81 3.47 15.73
C VAL A 182 -18.01 4.90 15.24
N PHE A 183 -17.06 5.46 14.52
CA PHE A 183 -17.08 6.89 14.16
C PHE A 183 -18.05 7.18 13.02
N VAL A 184 -18.09 6.33 12.01
CA VAL A 184 -18.95 6.54 10.84
C VAL A 184 -20.33 5.89 11.08
N GLY A 185 -20.35 4.64 11.58
CA GLY A 185 -21.60 3.88 11.71
C GLY A 185 -22.43 4.24 12.95
N LEU A 186 -21.81 4.48 14.13
CA LEU A 186 -22.53 4.72 15.37
C LEU A 186 -22.59 6.20 15.78
N MET A 187 -21.49 6.94 15.56
CA MET A 187 -21.38 8.35 16.01
C MET A 187 -21.75 9.36 14.93
N ASP A 188 -21.95 8.91 13.69
CA ASP A 188 -22.33 9.72 12.53
C ASP A 188 -21.36 10.90 12.26
N PHE A 189 -20.06 10.66 12.46
CA PHE A 189 -19.03 11.66 12.18
C PHE A 189 -18.72 11.80 10.67
N GLY A 190 -19.41 11.05 9.83
CA GLY A 190 -19.29 11.13 8.38
C GLY A 190 -17.84 11.01 7.90
N VAL A 191 -17.45 11.91 6.99
CA VAL A 191 -16.12 11.96 6.37
C VAL A 191 -14.99 12.14 7.39
N ALA A 192 -15.20 12.94 8.42
CA ALA A 192 -14.20 13.14 9.48
C ALA A 192 -13.95 11.85 10.27
N GLY A 193 -15.02 11.07 10.53
CA GLY A 193 -14.91 9.76 11.19
C GLY A 193 -14.02 8.79 10.44
N ALA A 194 -14.25 8.64 9.14
CA ALA A 194 -13.44 7.79 8.27
C ALA A 194 -11.97 8.25 8.22
N ALA A 195 -11.74 9.57 8.09
CA ALA A 195 -10.39 10.12 8.07
C ALA A 195 -9.62 9.86 9.38
N PHE A 196 -10.26 10.00 10.54
CA PHE A 196 -9.65 9.69 11.84
C PHE A 196 -9.44 8.19 12.02
N ALA A 197 -10.38 7.33 11.59
CA ALA A 197 -10.22 5.88 11.65
C ALA A 197 -8.99 5.43 10.85
N THR A 198 -8.83 5.93 9.64
CA THR A 198 -7.66 5.69 8.78
C THR A 198 -6.39 6.19 9.45
N GLY A 199 -6.32 7.45 9.89
CA GLY A 199 -5.11 8.01 10.48
C GLY A 199 -4.68 7.32 11.78
N ILE A 200 -5.62 6.96 12.66
CA ILE A 200 -5.32 6.22 13.90
C ILE A 200 -4.81 4.81 13.56
N SER A 201 -5.41 4.12 12.60
CA SER A 201 -4.95 2.81 12.16
C SER A 201 -3.52 2.83 11.60
N GLU A 202 -3.17 3.88 10.85
CA GLU A 202 -1.81 4.12 10.35
C GLU A 202 -0.83 4.35 11.50
N CYS A 203 -1.24 5.08 12.56
CA CYS A 203 -0.44 5.22 13.77
C CYS A 203 -0.18 3.86 14.44
N VAL A 204 -1.18 2.99 14.55
CA VAL A 204 -0.99 1.63 15.08
C VAL A 204 0.01 0.86 14.21
N GLY A 205 -0.14 0.91 12.88
CA GLY A 205 0.74 0.25 11.91
C GLY A 205 2.17 0.78 11.89
N GLY A 206 2.39 2.05 12.24
CA GLY A 206 3.71 2.69 12.29
C GLY A 206 4.38 2.63 13.67
N ILE A 207 3.63 2.88 14.75
CA ILE A 207 4.17 2.98 16.11
C ILE A 207 4.50 1.60 16.70
N PHE A 208 3.66 0.58 16.47
CA PHE A 208 3.93 -0.77 16.97
C PHE A 208 5.28 -1.32 16.47
N PRO A 209 5.60 -1.29 15.16
CA PRO A 209 6.91 -1.70 14.68
C PRO A 209 8.04 -0.83 15.22
N LEU A 210 7.84 0.48 15.33
CA LEU A 210 8.84 1.40 15.87
C LEU A 210 9.23 1.00 17.31
N ILE A 211 8.25 0.71 18.17
CA ILE A 211 8.48 0.23 19.53
C ILE A 211 9.21 -1.12 19.52
N TYR A 212 8.81 -2.05 18.62
CA TYR A 212 9.47 -3.35 18.50
C TYR A 212 10.96 -3.22 18.17
N PHE A 213 11.33 -2.37 17.20
CA PHE A 213 12.72 -2.19 16.79
C PHE A 213 13.55 -1.28 17.72
N LEU A 214 12.90 -0.44 18.55
CA LEU A 214 13.56 0.34 19.61
C LEU A 214 13.96 -0.53 20.79
N ARG A 215 13.13 -1.52 21.15
CA ARG A 215 13.39 -2.42 22.27
C ARG A 215 14.39 -3.53 21.88
N PRO A 216 15.10 -4.16 22.84
CA PRO A 216 15.83 -5.40 22.60
C PRO A 216 14.88 -6.44 21.99
N ASN A 217 15.21 -6.94 20.81
CA ASN A 217 14.38 -7.88 20.08
C ASN A 217 15.20 -9.03 19.50
N SER A 218 14.53 -10.08 19.02
CA SER A 218 15.14 -11.28 18.47
C SER A 218 15.35 -11.24 16.96
N SER A 219 15.27 -10.05 16.33
CA SER A 219 15.53 -9.90 14.89
C SER A 219 16.99 -9.50 14.63
N ILE A 220 17.41 -9.66 13.39
CA ILE A 220 18.75 -9.24 12.92
C ILE A 220 18.85 -7.70 12.94
N LEU A 221 17.73 -7.00 12.69
CA LEU A 221 17.66 -5.54 12.64
C LEU A 221 17.20 -4.97 13.99
N ARG A 222 17.80 -3.85 14.36
CA ARG A 222 17.39 -3.00 15.50
C ARG A 222 17.82 -1.56 15.22
N LEU A 223 17.14 -0.61 15.84
CA LEU A 223 17.55 0.80 15.78
C LEU A 223 18.82 1.02 16.59
N THR A 224 19.77 1.75 16.01
CA THR A 224 21.09 2.05 16.58
C THR A 224 21.40 3.52 16.40
N LYS A 225 22.24 4.08 17.28
CA LYS A 225 22.73 5.45 17.09
C LYS A 225 23.52 5.55 15.78
N THR A 226 23.12 6.46 14.90
CA THR A 226 23.80 6.69 13.61
C THR A 226 23.69 8.16 13.22
N ARG A 227 24.54 8.56 12.27
CA ARG A 227 24.44 9.85 11.59
C ARG A 227 23.89 9.65 10.20
N LEU A 228 23.19 10.64 9.68
CA LEU A 228 22.68 10.62 8.29
C LEU A 228 23.86 10.75 7.33
N GLU A 229 23.97 9.79 6.42
CA GLU A 229 24.94 9.78 5.33
C GLU A 229 24.21 9.88 4.00
N ILE A 230 24.50 10.92 3.23
CA ILE A 230 23.71 11.26 2.03
C ILE A 230 23.81 10.19 0.93
N ARG A 231 24.99 9.56 0.75
CA ARG A 231 25.21 8.56 -0.31
C ARG A 231 24.32 7.31 -0.18
N PRO A 232 24.24 6.64 1.01
CA PRO A 232 23.32 5.52 1.18
C PRO A 232 21.83 5.92 1.02
N LEU A 233 21.46 7.11 1.48
CA LEU A 233 20.09 7.63 1.35
C LEU A 233 19.70 7.82 -0.11
N LEU A 234 20.56 8.47 -0.91
CA LEU A 234 20.32 8.64 -2.35
C LEU A 234 20.27 7.32 -3.09
N ARG A 235 21.11 6.33 -2.73
CA ARG A 235 21.06 5.00 -3.31
C ARG A 235 19.74 4.28 -2.97
N ALA A 236 19.27 4.38 -1.73
CA ALA A 236 17.98 3.80 -1.35
C ALA A 236 16.84 4.46 -2.12
N CYS A 237 16.79 5.79 -2.20
CA CYS A 237 15.80 6.51 -2.99
C CYS A 237 15.86 6.13 -4.48
N ALA A 238 17.06 6.02 -5.06
CA ALA A 238 17.23 5.59 -6.45
C ALA A 238 16.75 4.17 -6.69
N ASN A 239 17.06 3.22 -5.78
CA ASN A 239 16.59 1.84 -5.88
C ASN A 239 15.06 1.73 -5.74
N GLY A 240 14.44 2.56 -4.90
CA GLY A 240 13.00 2.54 -4.69
C GLY A 240 12.21 3.48 -5.61
N SER A 241 12.89 4.23 -6.49
CA SER A 241 12.23 5.20 -7.37
C SER A 241 11.21 4.56 -8.31
N SER A 242 11.39 3.31 -8.70
CA SER A 242 10.43 2.55 -9.50
C SER A 242 9.07 2.43 -8.81
N GLU A 243 9.06 2.16 -7.49
CA GLU A 243 7.82 2.09 -6.70
C GLU A 243 7.13 3.45 -6.62
N LEU A 244 7.90 4.51 -6.39
CA LEU A 244 7.34 5.86 -6.38
C LEU A 244 6.78 6.23 -7.75
N MET A 245 7.48 5.94 -8.84
CA MET A 245 7.00 6.21 -10.20
C MET A 245 5.74 5.41 -10.52
N SER A 246 5.65 4.14 -10.12
CA SER A 246 4.45 3.32 -10.26
C SER A 246 3.26 3.90 -9.51
N ASN A 247 3.47 4.35 -8.27
CA ASN A 247 2.41 5.01 -7.48
C ASN A 247 1.97 6.34 -8.10
N ILE A 248 2.91 7.17 -8.56
CA ILE A 248 2.61 8.42 -9.24
C ILE A 248 1.85 8.15 -10.54
N SER A 249 2.30 7.19 -11.35
CA SER A 249 1.63 6.84 -12.61
C SER A 249 0.20 6.37 -12.37
N SER A 250 -0.02 5.47 -11.40
CA SER A 250 -1.36 5.02 -11.03
C SER A 250 -2.24 6.16 -10.54
N SER A 251 -1.69 7.07 -9.74
CA SER A 251 -2.41 8.25 -9.25
C SER A 251 -2.76 9.21 -10.38
N VAL A 252 -1.84 9.48 -11.30
CA VAL A 252 -2.10 10.33 -12.49
C VAL A 252 -3.19 9.72 -13.37
N VAL A 253 -3.14 8.41 -13.61
CA VAL A 253 -4.19 7.70 -14.35
C VAL A 253 -5.53 7.86 -13.63
N SER A 254 -5.59 7.65 -12.32
CA SER A 254 -6.82 7.84 -11.53
C SER A 254 -7.35 9.27 -11.60
N ILE A 255 -6.49 10.28 -11.56
CA ILE A 255 -6.86 11.69 -11.67
C ILE A 255 -7.49 11.95 -13.06
N ILE A 256 -6.85 11.46 -14.13
CA ILE A 256 -7.36 11.63 -15.50
C ILE A 256 -8.71 10.93 -15.66
N TYR A 257 -8.86 9.71 -15.15
CA TYR A 257 -10.14 8.99 -15.17
C TYR A 257 -11.21 9.75 -14.40
N ASN A 258 -10.92 10.16 -13.16
CA ASN A 258 -11.85 10.93 -12.33
C ASN A 258 -12.28 12.23 -13.02
N PHE A 259 -11.34 12.95 -13.64
CA PHE A 259 -11.65 14.18 -14.38
C PHE A 259 -12.57 13.93 -15.59
N GLN A 260 -12.29 12.89 -16.37
CA GLN A 260 -13.13 12.54 -17.52
C GLN A 260 -14.52 12.05 -17.08
N LEU A 261 -14.58 11.20 -16.07
CA LEU A 261 -15.83 10.67 -15.54
C LEU A 261 -16.68 11.77 -14.92
N MET A 262 -16.06 12.70 -14.16
CA MET A 262 -16.76 13.87 -13.62
C MET A 262 -17.36 14.72 -14.75
N LYS A 263 -16.62 14.92 -15.84
CA LYS A 263 -17.08 15.72 -16.98
C LYS A 263 -18.25 15.11 -17.74
N TYR A 264 -18.25 13.78 -17.94
CA TYR A 264 -19.22 13.10 -18.80
C TYR A 264 -20.36 12.42 -18.06
N ILE A 265 -20.13 11.95 -16.84
CA ILE A 265 -21.09 11.14 -16.07
C ILE A 265 -21.41 11.78 -14.70
N GLY A 266 -20.57 12.72 -14.25
CA GLY A 266 -20.70 13.36 -12.93
C GLY A 266 -20.23 12.46 -11.78
N GLU A 267 -20.76 12.72 -10.57
CA GLU A 267 -20.37 12.01 -9.34
C GLU A 267 -20.61 10.49 -9.40
N ASN A 268 -21.63 10.04 -10.17
CA ASN A 268 -21.92 8.62 -10.37
C ASN A 268 -20.76 7.90 -11.05
N GLY A 269 -20.13 8.54 -12.04
CA GLY A 269 -18.97 7.99 -12.74
C GLY A 269 -17.77 7.82 -11.82
N VAL A 270 -17.46 8.84 -11.01
CA VAL A 270 -16.34 8.78 -10.04
C VAL A 270 -16.57 7.71 -8.97
N SER A 271 -17.80 7.58 -8.47
CA SER A 271 -18.16 6.57 -7.49
C SER A 271 -18.03 5.15 -8.06
N THR A 272 -18.50 4.92 -9.30
CA THR A 272 -18.37 3.64 -10.02
C THR A 272 -16.91 3.26 -10.23
N PHE A 273 -16.07 4.22 -10.64
CA PHE A 273 -14.64 4.01 -10.80
C PHE A 273 -13.95 3.64 -9.49
N GLY A 274 -14.34 4.28 -8.38
CA GLY A 274 -13.86 3.92 -7.05
C GLY A 274 -14.11 2.45 -6.71
N VAL A 275 -15.31 1.94 -6.99
CA VAL A 275 -15.63 0.51 -6.79
C VAL A 275 -14.74 -0.40 -7.63
N MET A 276 -14.51 -0.05 -8.90
CA MET A 276 -13.62 -0.81 -9.79
C MET A 276 -12.18 -0.83 -9.26
N MET A 277 -11.68 0.31 -8.76
CA MET A 277 -10.35 0.41 -8.17
C MET A 277 -10.18 -0.49 -6.95
N TYR A 278 -11.19 -0.64 -6.09
CA TYR A 278 -11.11 -1.56 -4.94
C TYR A 278 -10.95 -3.01 -5.37
N VAL A 279 -11.66 -3.45 -6.41
CA VAL A 279 -11.51 -4.81 -6.96
C VAL A 279 -10.11 -5.00 -7.54
N GLN A 280 -9.63 -4.03 -8.31
CA GLN A 280 -8.29 -4.04 -8.90
C GLN A 280 -7.19 -4.14 -7.82
N PHE A 281 -7.31 -3.41 -6.71
CA PHE A 281 -6.34 -3.44 -5.63
C PHE A 281 -6.18 -4.83 -5.00
N ILE A 282 -7.25 -5.63 -4.90
CA ILE A 282 -7.17 -7.00 -4.37
C ILE A 282 -6.29 -7.88 -5.29
N PHE A 283 -6.44 -7.76 -6.62
CA PHE A 283 -5.65 -8.54 -7.56
C PHE A 283 -4.18 -8.09 -7.58
N ILE A 284 -3.93 -6.79 -7.64
CA ILE A 284 -2.57 -6.22 -7.59
C ILE A 284 -1.87 -6.58 -6.28
N ALA A 285 -2.58 -6.63 -5.15
CA ALA A 285 -2.03 -6.94 -3.85
C ALA A 285 -1.27 -8.27 -3.79
N ILE A 286 -1.69 -9.27 -4.57
CA ILE A 286 -1.02 -10.57 -4.65
C ILE A 286 0.38 -10.42 -5.26
N PHE A 287 0.51 -9.68 -6.36
CA PHE A 287 1.80 -9.46 -7.01
C PHE A 287 2.72 -8.55 -6.20
N VAL A 288 2.17 -7.46 -5.65
CA VAL A 288 2.92 -6.54 -4.79
C VAL A 288 3.40 -7.26 -3.53
N GLY A 289 2.54 -8.05 -2.88
CA GLY A 289 2.91 -8.83 -1.71
C GLY A 289 4.00 -9.85 -2.00
N TYR A 290 3.96 -10.49 -3.18
CA TYR A 290 5.02 -11.38 -3.64
C TYR A 290 6.33 -10.62 -3.87
N ALA A 291 6.29 -9.48 -4.56
CA ALA A 291 7.46 -8.67 -4.86
C ALA A 291 8.14 -8.16 -3.58
N ILE A 292 7.37 -7.60 -2.64
CA ILE A 292 7.87 -7.16 -1.34
C ILE A 292 8.48 -8.33 -0.56
N GLY A 293 7.86 -9.52 -0.62
CA GLY A 293 8.35 -10.73 0.04
C GLY A 293 9.68 -11.24 -0.54
N CYS A 294 9.87 -11.16 -1.85
CA CYS A 294 11.07 -11.61 -2.54
C CYS A 294 12.24 -10.63 -2.48
N ALA A 295 11.96 -9.32 -2.44
CA ALA A 295 12.99 -8.28 -2.53
C ALA A 295 14.15 -8.45 -1.53
N PRO A 296 13.93 -8.73 -0.24
CA PRO A 296 15.03 -8.95 0.72
C PRO A 296 15.86 -10.20 0.43
N VAL A 297 15.23 -11.27 -0.09
CA VAL A 297 15.93 -12.52 -0.46
C VAL A 297 16.86 -12.26 -1.64
N ILE A 298 16.38 -11.52 -2.64
CA ILE A 298 17.16 -11.12 -3.81
C ILE A 298 18.31 -10.20 -3.37
N GLY A 299 18.03 -9.18 -2.57
CA GLY A 299 19.02 -8.25 -2.06
C GLY A 299 20.13 -8.95 -1.26
N PHE A 300 19.77 -9.89 -0.39
CA PHE A 300 20.72 -10.69 0.39
C PHE A 300 21.63 -11.53 -0.52
N ASN A 301 21.06 -12.29 -1.45
CA ASN A 301 21.82 -13.14 -2.34
C ASN A 301 22.69 -12.34 -3.34
N TYR A 302 22.24 -11.14 -3.71
CA TYR A 302 23.06 -10.21 -4.49
C TYR A 302 24.29 -9.76 -3.68
N GLY A 303 24.13 -9.38 -2.43
CA GLY A 303 25.24 -9.03 -1.52
C GLY A 303 26.19 -10.21 -1.28
N ALA A 304 25.65 -11.41 -1.11
CA ALA A 304 26.43 -12.65 -0.94
C ALA A 304 27.07 -13.16 -2.24
N GLN A 305 26.88 -12.48 -3.38
CA GLN A 305 27.36 -12.89 -4.73
C GLN A 305 26.89 -14.29 -5.15
N ASN A 306 25.75 -14.75 -4.63
CA ASN A 306 25.18 -16.07 -4.91
C ASN A 306 24.35 -16.06 -6.20
N ARG A 307 25.00 -16.10 -7.35
CA ARG A 307 24.36 -16.10 -8.66
C ARG A 307 23.42 -17.27 -8.89
N TYR A 308 23.72 -18.43 -8.30
CA TYR A 308 22.88 -19.62 -8.42
C TYR A 308 21.49 -19.35 -7.83
N GLU A 309 21.44 -18.81 -6.60
CA GLU A 309 20.18 -18.52 -5.94
C GLU A 309 19.41 -17.35 -6.60
N LEU A 310 20.13 -16.35 -7.13
CA LEU A 310 19.49 -15.27 -7.91
C LEU A 310 18.78 -15.80 -9.16
N ASN A 311 19.43 -16.68 -9.93
CA ASN A 311 18.81 -17.32 -11.10
C ASN A 311 17.63 -18.24 -10.72
N ASN A 312 17.77 -18.96 -9.58
CA ASN A 312 16.71 -19.79 -9.03
C ASN A 312 15.48 -18.94 -8.66
N MET A 313 15.68 -17.80 -8.00
CA MET A 313 14.64 -16.86 -7.65
C MET A 313 13.96 -16.27 -8.88
N LEU A 314 14.74 -15.84 -9.88
CA LEU A 314 14.19 -15.31 -11.15
C LEU A 314 13.24 -16.31 -11.82
N LYS A 315 13.69 -17.56 -12.02
CA LYS A 315 12.87 -18.62 -12.65
C LYS A 315 11.57 -18.85 -11.87
N LYS A 316 11.65 -18.93 -10.54
CA LYS A 316 10.47 -19.14 -9.69
C LYS A 316 9.53 -17.94 -9.70
N SER A 317 10.06 -16.72 -9.73
CA SER A 317 9.25 -15.50 -9.79
C SER A 317 8.51 -15.40 -11.13
N LEU A 318 9.16 -15.73 -12.26
CA LEU A 318 8.50 -15.77 -13.56
C LEU A 318 7.39 -16.84 -13.61
N CYS A 319 7.68 -18.03 -13.08
CA CYS A 319 6.69 -19.11 -13.00
C CYS A 319 5.50 -18.71 -12.11
N PHE A 320 5.76 -18.11 -10.94
CA PHE A 320 4.70 -17.60 -10.07
C PHE A 320 3.87 -16.53 -10.77
N ALA A 321 4.50 -15.56 -11.42
CA ALA A 321 3.80 -14.48 -12.12
C ALA A 321 2.88 -15.03 -13.23
N ALA A 322 3.36 -16.01 -14.02
CA ALA A 322 2.57 -16.64 -15.06
C ALA A 322 1.38 -17.43 -14.49
N ILE A 323 1.60 -18.27 -13.48
CA ILE A 323 0.54 -19.08 -12.86
C ILE A 323 -0.48 -18.17 -12.15
N ALA A 324 -0.02 -17.22 -11.36
CA ALA A 324 -0.89 -16.29 -10.66
C ALA A 324 -1.70 -15.44 -11.64
N GLY A 325 -1.07 -14.94 -12.72
CA GLY A 325 -1.75 -14.17 -13.76
C GLY A 325 -2.90 -14.96 -14.39
N VAL A 326 -2.62 -16.15 -14.91
CA VAL A 326 -3.65 -17.02 -15.52
C VAL A 326 -4.76 -17.36 -14.52
N THR A 327 -4.40 -17.67 -13.26
CA THR A 327 -5.38 -18.02 -12.23
C THR A 327 -6.27 -16.82 -11.88
N LEU A 328 -5.70 -15.61 -11.78
CA LEU A 328 -6.46 -14.40 -11.46
C LEU A 328 -7.38 -13.99 -12.60
N VAL A 329 -6.96 -14.15 -13.87
CA VAL A 329 -7.83 -13.91 -15.03
C VAL A 329 -9.02 -14.87 -15.01
N ALA A 330 -8.79 -16.16 -14.79
CA ALA A 330 -9.89 -17.12 -14.70
C ALA A 330 -10.83 -16.83 -13.50
N LEU A 331 -10.26 -16.41 -12.37
CA LEU A 331 -11.01 -16.08 -11.16
C LEU A 331 -11.84 -14.80 -11.36
N SER A 332 -11.29 -13.78 -12.02
CA SER A 332 -11.99 -12.52 -12.28
C SER A 332 -13.20 -12.75 -13.19
N ALA A 333 -13.06 -13.54 -14.24
CA ALA A 333 -14.16 -13.91 -15.12
C ALA A 333 -15.34 -14.59 -14.37
N VAL A 334 -15.02 -15.42 -13.37
CA VAL A 334 -16.04 -16.09 -12.52
C VAL A 334 -16.64 -15.13 -11.49
N LEU A 335 -15.82 -14.25 -10.91
CA LEU A 335 -16.24 -13.37 -9.81
C LEU A 335 -16.83 -12.02 -10.26
N ALA A 336 -16.74 -11.64 -11.53
CA ALA A 336 -17.21 -10.35 -12.04
C ALA A 336 -18.68 -10.07 -11.67
N SER A 337 -19.58 -11.05 -11.86
CA SER A 337 -21.00 -10.92 -11.52
C SER A 337 -21.28 -10.81 -10.02
N PRO A 338 -20.75 -11.71 -9.15
CA PRO A 338 -20.95 -11.59 -7.70
C PRO A 338 -20.34 -10.31 -7.13
N LEU A 339 -19.16 -9.88 -7.59
CA LEU A 339 -18.52 -8.64 -7.14
C LEU A 339 -19.36 -7.41 -7.52
N ALA A 340 -19.81 -7.31 -8.77
CA ALA A 340 -20.69 -6.23 -9.19
C ALA A 340 -21.98 -6.17 -8.34
N LYS A 341 -22.57 -7.34 -7.97
CA LYS A 341 -23.76 -7.39 -7.11
C LYS A 341 -23.51 -6.89 -5.68
N ILE A 342 -22.36 -7.18 -5.11
CA ILE A 342 -22.01 -6.77 -3.75
C ILE A 342 -21.89 -5.25 -3.65
N PHE A 343 -21.27 -4.61 -4.64
CA PHE A 343 -20.97 -3.17 -4.58
C PHE A 343 -22.09 -2.28 -5.12
N VAL A 344 -22.80 -2.71 -6.16
CA VAL A 344 -23.77 -1.87 -6.88
C VAL A 344 -25.10 -2.57 -7.13
N GLY A 345 -25.40 -3.65 -6.40
CA GLY A 345 -26.63 -4.41 -6.55
C GLY A 345 -27.90 -3.66 -6.14
N TYR A 346 -27.76 -2.48 -5.52
CA TYR A 346 -28.87 -1.60 -5.14
C TYR A 346 -29.34 -0.68 -6.30
N ASP A 347 -28.57 -0.57 -7.40
CA ASP A 347 -28.86 0.27 -8.56
C ASP A 347 -28.66 -0.53 -9.85
N ALA A 348 -29.76 -0.83 -10.56
CA ALA A 348 -29.74 -1.68 -11.75
C ALA A 348 -28.94 -1.08 -12.92
N GLU A 349 -28.91 0.24 -13.05
CA GLU A 349 -28.17 0.94 -14.12
C GLU A 349 -26.67 0.93 -13.81
N LEU A 350 -26.31 1.22 -12.57
CA LEU A 350 -24.92 1.14 -12.07
C LEU A 350 -24.37 -0.31 -12.13
N TYR A 351 -25.22 -1.30 -11.86
CA TYR A 351 -24.87 -2.72 -11.98
C TYR A 351 -24.55 -3.09 -13.42
N ALA A 352 -25.37 -2.70 -14.38
CA ALA A 352 -25.16 -3.01 -15.79
C ALA A 352 -23.86 -2.38 -16.30
N VAL A 353 -23.59 -1.12 -15.94
CA VAL A 353 -22.36 -0.40 -16.30
C VAL A 353 -21.15 -1.05 -15.63
N SER A 354 -21.18 -1.30 -14.33
CA SER A 354 -20.08 -1.90 -13.58
C SER A 354 -19.78 -3.34 -14.03
N TYR A 355 -20.80 -4.15 -14.33
CA TYR A 355 -20.63 -5.51 -14.85
C TYR A 355 -19.98 -5.51 -16.23
N THR A 356 -20.40 -4.61 -17.13
CA THR A 356 -19.85 -4.49 -18.47
C THR A 356 -18.39 -4.03 -18.43
N HIS A 357 -18.06 -3.06 -17.59
CA HIS A 357 -16.69 -2.56 -17.45
C HIS A 357 -15.76 -3.53 -16.72
N LEU A 358 -16.22 -4.21 -15.67
CA LEU A 358 -15.43 -5.27 -15.02
C LEU A 358 -15.06 -6.37 -16.02
N ARG A 359 -15.98 -6.72 -16.93
CA ARG A 359 -15.74 -7.73 -17.95
C ARG A 359 -14.88 -7.22 -19.12
N ALA A 360 -14.98 -5.95 -19.50
CA ALA A 360 -14.15 -5.34 -20.55
C ALA A 360 -12.73 -5.03 -20.08
N HIS A 361 -12.56 -4.58 -18.85
CA HIS A 361 -11.24 -4.27 -18.26
C HIS A 361 -10.32 -5.50 -18.18
N GLU A 362 -10.90 -6.69 -18.12
CA GLU A 362 -10.16 -7.96 -18.13
C GLU A 362 -9.53 -8.23 -19.51
N THR A 363 -10.13 -7.76 -20.60
CA THR A 363 -9.64 -7.98 -21.97
C THR A 363 -8.62 -6.94 -22.41
N ASP A 364 -8.71 -5.71 -21.96
CA ASP A 364 -7.87 -4.60 -22.44
C ASP A 364 -6.51 -4.50 -21.70
N GLN A 365 -6.41 -4.91 -20.44
CA GLN A 365 -5.14 -4.87 -19.69
C GLN A 365 -4.09 -5.89 -20.15
N TYR A 366 -4.46 -6.87 -20.98
CA TYR A 366 -3.55 -7.91 -21.48
C TYR A 366 -3.17 -7.74 -22.96
N LEU A 367 -3.61 -6.64 -23.61
CA LEU A 367 -3.31 -6.34 -25.01
C LEU A 367 -2.33 -5.16 -25.18
N VAL A 368 -1.75 -4.62 -24.10
CA VAL A 368 -0.74 -3.55 -24.15
C VAL A 368 0.55 -3.99 -23.49
#